data_6bd75bdd1e6df781f13374474c50d57c
#
_entry.id   6bd75bdd1e6df781f13374474c50d57c
#
_cell.length_a   1.000
_cell.length_b   1.000
_cell.length_c   1.000
_cell.angle_alpha   90.00
_cell.angle_beta   90.00
_cell.angle_gamma   90.00
#
_symmetry.space_group_name_H-M   'P 1'
#
loop_
_entity.id
_entity.type
_entity.pdbx_description
1 polymer ?
#
loop_
_entity_poly.entity_id
_entity_poly.type
_entity_poly.pdbx_seq_one_letter_code
_entity_poly.pdbx_strand_id
1 'polypeptide(L)'
;MDGDELIGAKQNRVVNISILVGEGKRIVIPVSCVEHGRWSYRDRDFRSGNRSLFAKARASKMSQVSSSLSERGTRASDQHAVWQDVAEKSEALRCESPTMSMSDLYDGRAGELDSYAEAFRAEPGQRGAVVALDGKVTGMELFDSQSAFSKYLGKLVRSYAMDAIETGKRKRNTPSEVEVQRFLDGIKAAAGERFAALGEGEDIRLKGDGFAGGALAAEGRVVHLAGYEV
;
A
#
# COMPACT_ATOMS: atom_id res chain seq x y z
N MET A 1 -1.83 8.66 1.31
CA MET A 1 -0.97 7.73 0.57
C MET A 1 -1.81 6.55 0.13
N ASP A 2 -1.46 5.92 -0.99
CA ASP A 2 -2.06 4.66 -1.43
C ASP A 2 -2.04 3.61 -0.30
N GLY A 3 -3.17 2.92 -0.11
CA GLY A 3 -3.34 1.93 0.93
C GLY A 3 -3.64 2.46 2.34
N ASP A 4 -3.50 3.75 2.62
CA ASP A 4 -3.78 4.30 3.95
C ASP A 4 -5.20 4.02 4.41
N GLU A 5 -5.34 3.52 5.64
CA GLU A 5 -6.65 3.24 6.25
C GLU A 5 -7.35 4.53 6.69
N LEU A 6 -8.64 4.59 6.41
CA LEU A 6 -9.58 5.59 6.90
C LEU A 6 -10.62 4.88 7.77
N ILE A 7 -10.64 5.24 9.05
CA ILE A 7 -11.51 4.64 10.06
C ILE A 7 -12.73 5.54 10.25
N GLY A 8 -13.93 4.98 10.13
CA GLY A 8 -15.17 5.73 10.37
C GLY A 8 -16.34 5.28 9.52
N ALA A 9 -17.37 6.09 9.48
CA ALA A 9 -18.63 5.85 8.78
C ALA A 9 -19.20 4.44 9.02
N LYS A 10 -19.84 3.86 8.03
CA LYS A 10 -20.41 2.50 8.11
C LYS A 10 -19.37 1.38 7.96
N GLN A 11 -18.23 1.67 7.36
CA GLN A 11 -17.17 0.69 7.08
C GLN A 11 -15.85 1.42 6.96
N ASN A 12 -14.76 0.80 7.44
CA ASN A 12 -13.42 1.32 7.21
C ASN A 12 -13.06 1.23 5.72
N ARG A 13 -12.21 2.14 5.27
CA ARG A 13 -11.77 2.28 3.88
C ARG A 13 -10.26 2.28 3.78
N VAL A 14 -9.75 2.06 2.59
CA VAL A 14 -8.36 2.36 2.22
C VAL A 14 -8.33 3.27 1.00
N VAL A 15 -7.37 4.17 0.96
CA VAL A 15 -7.16 5.10 -0.16
C VAL A 15 -6.62 4.32 -1.37
N ASN A 16 -7.16 4.59 -2.56
CA ASN A 16 -6.82 3.83 -3.76
C ASN A 16 -5.53 4.32 -4.45
N ILE A 17 -5.15 5.56 -4.25
CA ILE A 17 -4.00 6.21 -4.89
C ILE A 17 -3.31 7.17 -3.92
N SER A 18 -2.07 7.53 -4.19
CA SER A 18 -1.41 8.65 -3.50
C SER A 18 -1.89 9.97 -4.06
N ILE A 19 -2.12 10.97 -3.20
CA ILE A 19 -2.69 12.25 -3.58
C ILE A 19 -1.94 13.36 -2.86
N LEU A 20 -1.56 14.42 -3.58
CA LEU A 20 -1.06 15.67 -3.05
C LEU A 20 -2.18 16.71 -3.11
N VAL A 21 -2.52 17.27 -1.96
CA VAL A 21 -3.62 18.25 -1.85
C VAL A 21 -3.01 19.59 -1.48
N GLY A 22 -3.25 20.60 -2.30
CA GLY A 22 -2.84 21.98 -2.02
C GLY A 22 -3.57 22.57 -0.82
N GLU A 23 -2.93 23.55 -0.20
CA GLU A 23 -3.48 24.23 0.97
C GLU A 23 -4.88 24.80 0.70
N GLY A 24 -5.79 24.60 1.65
CA GLY A 24 -7.18 25.07 1.58
C GLY A 24 -8.06 24.36 0.55
N LYS A 25 -7.57 23.41 -0.24
CA LYS A 25 -8.35 22.68 -1.23
C LYS A 25 -9.12 21.52 -0.61
N ARG A 26 -10.28 21.23 -1.19
CA ARG A 26 -11.10 20.06 -0.88
C ARG A 26 -11.22 19.19 -2.11
N ILE A 27 -11.03 17.88 -1.95
CA ILE A 27 -11.13 16.90 -3.02
C ILE A 27 -11.92 15.68 -2.57
N VAL A 28 -12.54 15.00 -3.51
CA VAL A 28 -13.14 13.68 -3.29
C VAL A 28 -12.08 12.63 -3.58
N ILE A 29 -11.77 11.77 -2.61
CA ILE A 29 -10.74 10.74 -2.74
C ILE A 29 -11.36 9.38 -3.07
N PRO A 30 -10.79 8.60 -4.02
CA PRO A 30 -11.22 7.25 -4.32
C PRO A 30 -10.75 6.29 -3.21
N VAL A 31 -11.68 5.47 -2.75
CA VAL A 31 -11.43 4.55 -1.63
C VAL A 31 -12.10 3.19 -1.89
N SER A 32 -11.58 2.15 -1.25
CA SER A 32 -12.14 0.81 -1.23
C SER A 32 -12.49 0.38 0.18
N CYS A 33 -13.57 -0.36 0.35
CA CYS A 33 -13.96 -0.94 1.63
C CYS A 33 -13.00 -2.04 2.06
N VAL A 34 -12.63 -2.05 3.33
CA VAL A 34 -11.82 -3.11 3.96
C VAL A 34 -12.49 -3.72 5.19
N GLU A 35 -13.82 -3.61 5.25
CA GLU A 35 -14.66 -4.15 6.32
C GLU A 35 -16.02 -4.56 5.72
N HIS A 36 -16.18 -5.85 5.39
CA HIS A 36 -17.32 -6.34 4.63
C HIS A 36 -18.62 -6.41 5.45
N GLY A 37 -18.52 -6.81 6.72
CA GLY A 37 -19.69 -7.20 7.53
C GLY A 37 -20.31 -6.08 8.37
N ARG A 38 -19.74 -4.87 8.44
CA ARG A 38 -20.28 -3.78 9.23
C ARG A 38 -21.05 -2.78 8.38
N TRP A 39 -22.35 -2.60 8.70
CA TRP A 39 -23.25 -1.66 8.02
C TRP A 39 -23.83 -0.59 8.97
N SER A 40 -23.35 -0.56 10.22
CA SER A 40 -23.72 0.44 11.23
C SER A 40 -22.66 1.54 11.32
N TYR A 41 -23.07 2.76 11.61
CA TYR A 41 -22.17 3.88 11.82
C TYR A 41 -21.36 3.69 13.10
N ARG A 42 -20.03 3.84 12.98
CA ARG A 42 -19.10 3.97 14.13
C ARG A 42 -18.89 5.44 14.48
N ASP A 43 -18.68 6.25 13.46
CA ASP A 43 -18.54 7.71 13.50
C ASP A 43 -19.21 8.31 12.27
N ARG A 44 -19.53 9.62 12.27
CA ARG A 44 -20.03 10.31 11.07
C ARG A 44 -18.92 10.54 10.05
N ASP A 45 -17.74 10.86 10.54
CA ASP A 45 -16.59 11.26 9.73
C ASP A 45 -15.52 10.17 9.71
N PHE A 46 -14.69 10.22 8.67
CA PHE A 46 -13.48 9.42 8.61
C PHE A 46 -12.31 10.13 9.29
N ARG A 47 -11.49 9.35 9.99
CA ARG A 47 -10.18 9.77 10.46
C ARG A 47 -9.09 8.89 9.86
N SER A 48 -7.88 9.44 9.72
CA SER A 48 -6.73 8.63 9.28
C SER A 48 -6.42 7.55 10.31
N GLY A 49 -6.37 6.31 9.88
CA GLY A 49 -5.89 5.18 10.66
C GLY A 49 -4.36 5.15 10.76
N ASN A 50 -3.86 4.31 11.66
CA ASN A 50 -2.40 4.05 11.79
C ASN A 50 -1.96 2.79 11.02
N ARG A 51 -2.75 2.33 10.06
CA ARG A 51 -2.53 1.13 9.27
C ARG A 51 -2.55 1.45 7.79
N SER A 52 -1.97 0.57 7.00
CA SER A 52 -2.09 0.55 5.55
C SER A 52 -2.53 -0.83 5.12
N LEU A 53 -3.19 -0.96 3.99
CA LEU A 53 -3.49 -2.27 3.39
C LEU A 53 -2.18 -3.06 3.26
N PHE A 54 -2.18 -4.35 3.56
CA PHE A 54 -0.96 -5.20 3.49
C PHE A 54 -0.44 -5.28 2.05
N ALA A 55 0.88 -5.48 1.91
CA ALA A 55 1.59 -5.22 0.65
C ALA A 55 1.06 -6.05 -0.53
N LYS A 56 0.74 -7.34 -0.33
CA LYS A 56 0.14 -8.22 -1.36
C LYS A 56 -1.18 -7.66 -1.90
N ALA A 57 -2.08 -7.23 -1.03
CA ALA A 57 -3.35 -6.63 -1.45
C ALA A 57 -3.18 -5.22 -2.03
N ARG A 58 -2.15 -4.45 -1.62
CA ARG A 58 -1.81 -3.18 -2.27
C ARG A 58 -1.35 -3.41 -3.71
N ALA A 59 -0.53 -4.43 -3.97
CA ALA A 59 -0.10 -4.81 -5.31
C ALA A 59 -1.30 -5.17 -6.21
N SER A 60 -2.20 -6.06 -5.72
CA SER A 60 -3.44 -6.44 -6.39
C SER A 60 -4.32 -5.22 -6.70
N LYS A 61 -4.61 -4.41 -5.70
CA LYS A 61 -5.40 -3.18 -5.84
C LYS A 61 -4.76 -2.19 -6.81
N MET A 62 -3.45 -2.02 -6.80
CA MET A 62 -2.73 -1.12 -7.71
C MET A 62 -2.89 -1.54 -9.17
N SER A 63 -2.81 -2.82 -9.48
CA SER A 63 -3.07 -3.37 -10.81
C SER A 63 -4.50 -3.10 -11.26
N GLN A 64 -5.48 -3.31 -10.39
CA GLN A 64 -6.91 -3.06 -10.66
C GLN A 64 -7.18 -1.56 -10.92
N VAL A 65 -6.63 -0.67 -10.10
CA VAL A 65 -6.77 0.78 -10.27
C VAL A 65 -6.11 1.23 -11.57
N SER A 66 -4.96 0.68 -11.94
CA SER A 66 -4.27 0.99 -13.19
C SER A 66 -5.13 0.59 -14.40
N SER A 67 -5.68 -0.62 -14.42
CA SER A 67 -6.60 -1.07 -15.49
C SER A 67 -7.88 -0.20 -15.54
N SER A 68 -8.48 0.09 -14.38
CA SER A 68 -9.67 0.94 -14.30
C SER A 68 -9.42 2.36 -14.82
N LEU A 69 -8.25 2.90 -14.56
CA LEU A 69 -7.87 4.24 -15.00
C LEU A 69 -7.63 4.28 -16.51
N SER A 70 -6.91 3.29 -17.06
CA SER A 70 -6.63 3.14 -18.50
C SER A 70 -7.90 2.90 -19.32
N GLU A 71 -8.81 2.03 -18.83
CA GLU A 71 -9.99 1.62 -19.60
C GLU A 71 -11.19 2.56 -19.42
N ARG A 72 -11.37 3.12 -18.23
CA ARG A 72 -12.58 3.83 -17.83
C ARG A 72 -12.35 5.25 -17.29
N GLY A 73 -11.09 5.65 -17.15
CA GLY A 73 -10.73 6.95 -16.56
C GLY A 73 -11.06 7.06 -15.06
N THR A 74 -11.30 5.94 -14.37
CA THR A 74 -11.68 5.94 -12.94
C THR A 74 -10.58 5.30 -12.08
N ARG A 75 -10.44 5.77 -10.85
CA ARG A 75 -9.49 5.25 -9.87
C ARG A 75 -10.14 4.26 -8.91
N ALA A 76 -11.01 3.41 -9.47
CA ALA A 76 -11.71 2.37 -8.73
C ALA A 76 -10.89 1.07 -8.71
N SER A 77 -10.90 0.37 -7.57
CA SER A 77 -10.50 -1.03 -7.51
C SER A 77 -11.70 -1.95 -7.67
N ASP A 78 -11.48 -3.23 -7.86
CA ASP A 78 -12.51 -4.25 -7.70
C ASP A 78 -12.77 -4.44 -6.20
N GLN A 79 -13.95 -3.99 -5.75
CA GLN A 79 -14.33 -4.06 -4.35
C GLN A 79 -14.45 -5.49 -3.85
N HIS A 80 -14.89 -6.42 -4.71
CA HIS A 80 -15.02 -7.81 -4.32
C HIS A 80 -13.65 -8.46 -4.11
N ALA A 81 -12.71 -8.19 -5.01
CA ALA A 81 -11.33 -8.67 -4.88
C ALA A 81 -10.66 -8.13 -3.60
N VAL A 82 -10.87 -6.86 -3.24
CA VAL A 82 -10.34 -6.30 -1.98
C VAL A 82 -10.91 -7.03 -0.75
N TRP A 83 -12.20 -7.35 -0.74
CA TRP A 83 -12.79 -8.14 0.35
C TRP A 83 -12.27 -9.57 0.38
N GLN A 84 -12.05 -10.17 -0.78
CA GLN A 84 -11.46 -11.50 -0.88
C GLN A 84 -10.02 -11.50 -0.34
N ASP A 85 -9.19 -10.53 -0.71
CA ASP A 85 -7.82 -10.38 -0.18
C ASP A 85 -7.83 -10.31 1.37
N VAL A 86 -8.77 -9.57 1.97
CA VAL A 86 -8.90 -9.48 3.43
C VAL A 86 -9.36 -10.80 4.05
N ALA A 87 -10.32 -11.48 3.41
CA ALA A 87 -10.83 -12.77 3.90
C ALA A 87 -9.76 -13.87 3.85
N GLU A 88 -9.03 -13.99 2.73
CA GLU A 88 -7.93 -14.94 2.58
C GLU A 88 -6.82 -14.68 3.61
N LYS A 89 -6.49 -13.41 3.86
CA LYS A 89 -5.52 -13.03 4.90
C LYS A 89 -6.00 -13.42 6.30
N SER A 90 -7.30 -13.22 6.59
CA SER A 90 -7.91 -13.62 7.86
C SER A 90 -7.78 -15.12 8.11
N GLU A 91 -8.10 -15.92 7.09
CA GLU A 91 -7.98 -17.38 7.15
C GLU A 91 -6.52 -17.82 7.33
N ALA A 92 -5.61 -17.30 6.51
CA ALA A 92 -4.19 -17.65 6.56
C ALA A 92 -3.54 -17.32 7.91
N LEU A 93 -3.92 -16.19 8.51
CA LEU A 93 -3.45 -15.78 9.83
C LEU A 93 -4.24 -16.39 10.98
N ARG A 94 -5.32 -17.12 10.72
CA ARG A 94 -6.26 -17.65 11.74
C ARG A 94 -6.72 -16.54 12.69
N CYS A 95 -7.03 -15.37 12.15
CA CYS A 95 -7.56 -14.25 12.89
C CYS A 95 -9.07 -14.18 12.72
N GLU A 96 -9.81 -14.33 13.82
CA GLU A 96 -11.25 -14.13 13.80
C GLU A 96 -11.59 -12.65 13.65
N SER A 97 -12.51 -12.35 12.74
CA SER A 97 -13.05 -11.00 12.53
C SER A 97 -14.55 -11.09 12.33
N PRO A 98 -15.36 -10.65 13.28
CA PRO A 98 -16.82 -10.69 13.18
C PRO A 98 -17.37 -9.89 12.01
N THR A 99 -16.66 -8.86 11.57
CA THR A 99 -17.05 -7.98 10.47
C THR A 99 -16.16 -8.14 9.23
N MET A 100 -15.30 -9.13 9.21
CA MET A 100 -14.28 -9.33 8.15
C MET A 100 -13.52 -8.01 7.89
N SER A 101 -12.99 -7.45 8.96
CA SER A 101 -12.31 -6.17 8.95
C SER A 101 -10.80 -6.34 8.87
N MET A 102 -10.15 -5.58 7.97
CA MET A 102 -8.70 -5.46 7.97
C MET A 102 -8.14 -5.00 9.32
N SER A 103 -8.84 -4.13 10.03
CA SER A 103 -8.41 -3.64 11.34
C SER A 103 -8.24 -4.77 12.35
N ASP A 104 -9.16 -5.74 12.36
CA ASP A 104 -9.12 -6.88 13.28
C ASP A 104 -7.88 -7.77 13.06
N LEU A 105 -7.45 -7.90 11.78
CA LEU A 105 -6.22 -8.63 11.46
C LEU A 105 -4.99 -7.97 12.08
N TYR A 106 -4.91 -6.64 11.99
CA TYR A 106 -3.83 -5.86 12.59
C TYR A 106 -3.86 -5.93 14.12
N ASP A 107 -5.05 -5.86 14.73
CA ASP A 107 -5.21 -5.94 16.17
C ASP A 107 -4.87 -7.34 16.69
N GLY A 108 -5.28 -8.38 15.98
CA GLY A 108 -4.95 -9.77 16.31
C GLY A 108 -3.46 -10.12 16.22
N ARG A 109 -2.66 -9.29 15.54
CA ARG A 109 -1.20 -9.47 15.37
C ARG A 109 -0.38 -8.29 15.88
N ALA A 110 -0.97 -7.42 16.70
CA ALA A 110 -0.36 -6.15 17.11
C ALA A 110 1.05 -6.33 17.68
N GLY A 111 1.25 -7.26 18.62
CA GLY A 111 2.55 -7.48 19.25
C GLY A 111 3.65 -7.94 18.28
N GLU A 112 3.32 -8.80 17.31
CA GLU A 112 4.26 -9.20 16.26
C GLU A 112 4.59 -8.03 15.34
N LEU A 113 3.58 -7.29 14.91
CA LEU A 113 3.73 -6.14 14.01
C LEU A 113 4.50 -4.99 14.67
N ASP A 114 4.31 -4.76 15.95
CA ASP A 114 5.06 -3.76 16.70
C ASP A 114 6.53 -4.16 16.81
N SER A 115 6.83 -5.42 17.07
CA SER A 115 8.20 -5.95 17.07
C SER A 115 8.90 -5.73 15.73
N TYR A 116 8.19 -5.94 14.61
CA TYR A 116 8.72 -5.61 13.29
C TYR A 116 8.97 -4.11 13.13
N ALA A 117 8.00 -3.27 13.48
CA ALA A 117 8.11 -1.83 13.32
C ALA A 117 9.25 -1.23 14.16
N GLU A 118 9.49 -1.76 15.35
CA GLU A 118 10.58 -1.34 16.24
C GLU A 118 11.97 -1.76 15.75
N ALA A 119 12.04 -2.82 14.94
CA ALA A 119 13.30 -3.31 14.38
C ALA A 119 13.86 -2.43 13.25
N PHE A 120 13.04 -1.54 12.68
CA PHE A 120 13.43 -0.70 11.55
C PHE A 120 13.36 0.78 11.90
N ARG A 121 14.42 1.50 11.55
CA ARG A 121 14.51 2.96 11.66
C ARG A 121 15.03 3.53 10.35
N ALA A 122 14.54 4.70 9.98
CA ALA A 122 15.06 5.39 8.80
C ALA A 122 16.49 5.90 9.07
N GLU A 123 17.37 5.63 8.14
CA GLU A 123 18.74 6.16 8.15
C GLU A 123 18.77 7.64 7.75
N PRO A 124 19.80 8.41 8.18
CA PRO A 124 19.95 9.78 7.73
C PRO A 124 19.98 9.89 6.19
N GLY A 125 19.13 10.74 5.64
CA GLY A 125 18.99 10.95 4.20
C GLY A 125 18.15 9.90 3.46
N GLN A 126 17.72 8.83 4.12
CA GLN A 126 16.92 7.76 3.49
C GLN A 126 15.53 8.25 3.08
N ARG A 127 15.16 8.01 1.84
CA ARG A 127 13.87 8.42 1.26
C ARG A 127 13.02 7.26 0.77
N GLY A 128 13.48 6.03 0.89
CA GLY A 128 12.74 4.85 0.45
C GLY A 128 13.42 3.55 0.88
N ALA A 129 12.78 2.44 0.56
CA ALA A 129 13.29 1.10 0.82
C ALA A 129 12.82 0.11 -0.25
N VAL A 130 13.67 -0.84 -0.57
CA VAL A 130 13.27 -2.10 -1.24
C VAL A 130 13.02 -3.12 -0.15
N VAL A 131 11.91 -3.82 -0.25
CA VAL A 131 11.50 -4.84 0.73
C VAL A 131 11.58 -6.22 0.10
N ALA A 132 12.15 -7.14 0.84
CA ALA A 132 12.21 -8.55 0.46
C ALA A 132 11.63 -9.43 1.57
N LEU A 133 10.88 -10.46 1.19
CA LEU A 133 10.37 -11.49 2.07
C LEU A 133 10.93 -12.85 1.64
N ASP A 134 11.51 -13.59 2.57
CA ASP A 134 12.12 -14.91 2.34
C ASP A 134 13.14 -14.95 1.18
N GLY A 135 13.90 -13.86 1.00
CA GLY A 135 14.93 -13.74 -0.03
C GLY A 135 14.42 -13.33 -1.40
N LYS A 136 13.15 -13.01 -1.55
CA LYS A 136 12.56 -12.47 -2.78
C LYS A 136 12.20 -10.99 -2.60
N VAL A 137 12.57 -10.15 -3.55
CA VAL A 137 12.09 -8.78 -3.60
C VAL A 137 10.58 -8.82 -3.79
N THR A 138 9.85 -8.10 -2.96
CA THR A 138 8.38 -8.04 -3.00
C THR A 138 7.86 -6.67 -3.38
N GLY A 139 8.64 -5.63 -3.14
CA GLY A 139 8.25 -4.27 -3.52
C GLY A 139 9.22 -3.20 -3.05
N MET A 140 8.88 -1.98 -3.38
CA MET A 140 9.59 -0.78 -2.93
C MET A 140 8.66 0.38 -2.66
N GLU A 141 9.15 1.29 -1.83
CA GLU A 141 8.52 2.58 -1.55
C GLU A 141 9.59 3.68 -1.66
N LEU A 142 9.25 4.78 -2.33
CA LEU A 142 10.11 5.95 -2.47
C LEU A 142 9.30 7.22 -2.21
N PHE A 143 9.87 8.15 -1.46
CA PHE A 143 9.29 9.46 -1.15
C PHE A 143 10.24 10.58 -1.59
N ASP A 144 9.69 11.77 -1.77
CA ASP A 144 10.47 12.96 -2.13
C ASP A 144 11.42 13.42 -1.01
N SER A 145 11.11 13.07 0.24
CA SER A 145 11.86 13.52 1.40
C SER A 145 12.05 12.44 2.46
N GLN A 146 13.14 12.54 3.22
CA GLN A 146 13.38 11.72 4.41
C GLN A 146 12.26 11.89 5.44
N SER A 147 11.75 13.10 5.63
CA SER A 147 10.68 13.38 6.60
C SER A 147 9.40 12.60 6.24
N ALA A 148 9.01 12.59 4.96
CA ALA A 148 7.87 11.81 4.51
C ALA A 148 8.11 10.31 4.69
N PHE A 149 9.26 9.78 4.26
CA PHE A 149 9.59 8.37 4.44
C PHE A 149 9.56 7.95 5.91
N SER A 150 10.24 8.69 6.78
CA SER A 150 10.28 8.39 8.23
C SER A 150 8.89 8.37 8.87
N LYS A 151 8.00 9.27 8.45
CA LYS A 151 6.61 9.33 8.93
C LYS A 151 5.81 8.08 8.54
N TYR A 152 6.05 7.54 7.35
CA TYR A 152 5.32 6.39 6.85
C TYR A 152 5.98 5.03 7.15
N LEU A 153 7.28 5.00 7.48
CA LEU A 153 8.05 3.77 7.63
C LEU A 153 7.37 2.75 8.55
N GLY A 154 6.88 3.15 9.71
CA GLY A 154 6.23 2.22 10.65
C GLY A 154 4.95 1.59 10.08
N LYS A 155 4.14 2.34 9.31
CA LYS A 155 2.97 1.79 8.61
C LYS A 155 3.39 0.81 7.52
N LEU A 156 4.40 1.17 6.73
CA LEU A 156 4.92 0.35 5.64
C LEU A 156 5.50 -0.95 6.16
N VAL A 157 6.32 -0.88 7.20
CA VAL A 157 6.87 -2.09 7.84
C VAL A 157 5.75 -3.02 8.30
N ARG A 158 4.73 -2.51 8.99
CA ARG A 158 3.58 -3.34 9.40
C ARG A 158 2.82 -3.92 8.22
N SER A 159 2.67 -3.18 7.12
CA SER A 159 2.02 -3.64 5.89
C SER A 159 2.73 -4.84 5.28
N TYR A 160 4.06 -4.78 5.14
CA TYR A 160 4.87 -5.90 4.65
C TYR A 160 4.99 -7.04 5.68
N ALA A 161 5.03 -6.70 6.97
CA ALA A 161 5.10 -7.70 8.05
C ALA A 161 3.86 -8.58 8.11
N MET A 162 2.67 -8.09 7.74
CA MET A 162 1.46 -8.92 7.63
C MET A 162 1.65 -10.07 6.64
N ASP A 163 2.31 -9.83 5.52
CA ASP A 163 2.62 -10.87 4.53
C ASP A 163 3.77 -11.78 5.02
N ALA A 164 4.75 -11.21 5.73
CA ALA A 164 5.83 -11.97 6.33
C ALA A 164 5.35 -12.95 7.43
N ILE A 165 4.36 -12.56 8.24
CA ILE A 165 3.78 -13.41 9.29
C ILE A 165 2.98 -14.56 8.67
N GLU A 166 2.27 -14.32 7.57
CA GLU A 166 1.51 -15.33 6.84
C GLU A 166 2.41 -16.46 6.34
N THR A 167 3.59 -16.16 5.80
CA THR A 167 4.51 -17.16 5.26
C THR A 167 5.12 -18.09 6.32
N GLY A 168 5.03 -17.73 7.60
CA GLY A 168 5.44 -18.58 8.73
C GLY A 168 6.96 -18.74 8.89
N LYS A 169 7.43 -19.96 9.11
CA LYS A 169 8.87 -20.23 9.38
C LYS A 169 9.75 -19.93 8.18
N ARG A 170 10.77 -19.13 8.39
CA ARG A 170 11.58 -18.46 7.39
C ARG A 170 12.94 -19.10 7.19
N LYS A 171 13.32 -19.18 5.94
CA LYS A 171 14.74 -19.24 5.60
C LYS A 171 15.27 -17.80 5.70
N ARG A 172 16.37 -17.58 6.42
CA ARG A 172 17.06 -16.28 6.48
C ARG A 172 17.81 -16.04 5.16
N ASN A 173 17.07 -15.97 4.06
CA ASN A 173 17.64 -15.67 2.77
C ASN A 173 17.54 -14.15 2.54
N THR A 174 18.61 -13.56 2.10
CA THR A 174 18.65 -12.16 1.63
C THR A 174 18.74 -12.22 0.10
N PRO A 175 18.00 -11.40 -0.64
CA PRO A 175 18.18 -11.33 -2.08
C PRO A 175 19.59 -10.84 -2.40
N SER A 176 20.14 -11.29 -3.51
CA SER A 176 21.43 -10.78 -3.99
C SER A 176 21.28 -9.33 -4.48
N GLU A 177 22.39 -8.59 -4.48
CA GLU A 177 22.41 -7.23 -5.06
C GLU A 177 21.95 -7.23 -6.53
N VAL A 178 22.25 -8.27 -7.27
CA VAL A 178 21.82 -8.45 -8.68
C VAL A 178 20.31 -8.55 -8.80
N GLU A 179 19.62 -9.27 -7.89
CA GLU A 179 18.17 -9.38 -7.88
C GLU A 179 17.52 -8.04 -7.52
N VAL A 180 18.05 -7.35 -6.52
CA VAL A 180 17.58 -6.00 -6.15
C VAL A 180 17.78 -5.03 -7.32
N GLN A 181 18.96 -5.03 -7.96
CA GLN A 181 19.23 -4.16 -9.08
C GLN A 181 18.33 -4.46 -10.28
N ARG A 182 18.09 -5.74 -10.59
CA ARG A 182 17.16 -6.15 -11.65
C ARG A 182 15.74 -5.60 -11.41
N PHE A 183 15.27 -5.68 -10.18
CA PHE A 183 13.96 -5.13 -9.79
C PHE A 183 13.91 -3.61 -10.00
N LEU A 184 14.95 -2.88 -9.55
CA LEU A 184 15.04 -1.43 -9.73
C LEU A 184 15.13 -1.03 -11.21
N ASP A 185 15.85 -1.79 -12.01
CA ASP A 185 15.96 -1.54 -13.46
C ASP A 185 14.64 -1.86 -14.17
N GLY A 186 13.90 -2.89 -13.73
CA GLY A 186 12.55 -3.16 -14.18
C GLY A 186 11.60 -1.99 -13.96
N ILE A 187 11.65 -1.37 -12.77
CA ILE A 187 10.86 -0.18 -12.45
C ILE A 187 11.23 1.00 -13.35
N LYS A 188 12.52 1.24 -13.56
CA LYS A 188 12.99 2.33 -14.45
C LYS A 188 12.59 2.13 -15.89
N ALA A 189 12.57 0.87 -16.37
CA ALA A 189 12.20 0.51 -17.73
C ALA A 189 10.69 0.35 -17.94
N ALA A 190 9.91 0.30 -16.87
CA ALA A 190 8.46 0.10 -16.95
C ALA A 190 7.78 1.17 -17.80
N ALA A 191 6.89 0.74 -18.68
CA ALA A 191 6.03 1.66 -19.41
C ALA A 191 5.13 2.43 -18.42
N GLY A 192 5.13 3.75 -18.54
CA GLY A 192 4.37 4.64 -17.67
C GLY A 192 3.22 5.33 -18.42
N GLU A 193 1.98 5.04 -18.05
CA GLU A 193 0.84 5.86 -18.45
C GLU A 193 0.68 7.02 -17.47
N ARG A 194 0.48 8.24 -18.01
CA ARG A 194 0.36 9.47 -17.23
C ARG A 194 -1.05 10.02 -17.29
N PHE A 195 -1.59 10.36 -16.13
CA PHE A 195 -2.91 10.94 -15.95
C PHE A 195 -2.81 12.19 -15.08
N ALA A 196 -3.70 13.15 -15.27
CA ALA A 196 -3.82 14.25 -14.32
C ALA A 196 -4.16 13.70 -12.92
N ALA A 197 -3.43 14.10 -11.87
CA ALA A 197 -3.76 13.70 -10.52
C ALA A 197 -5.11 14.27 -10.07
N LEU A 198 -5.73 13.67 -9.05
CA LEU A 198 -6.95 14.25 -8.45
C LEU A 198 -6.67 15.53 -7.64
N GLY A 199 -5.46 15.68 -7.14
CA GLY A 199 -4.97 16.89 -6.50
C GLY A 199 -3.97 17.58 -7.39
N GLU A 200 -2.76 17.80 -6.89
CA GLU A 200 -1.67 18.41 -7.64
C GLU A 200 -0.79 17.34 -8.30
N GLY A 201 -0.31 17.65 -9.50
CA GLY A 201 0.66 16.84 -10.22
C GLY A 201 0.06 15.82 -11.19
N GLU A 202 0.78 14.73 -11.38
CA GLU A 202 0.47 13.62 -12.29
C GLU A 202 0.41 12.30 -11.53
N ASP A 203 -0.57 11.48 -11.87
CA ASP A 203 -0.74 10.09 -11.42
C ASP A 203 -0.13 9.19 -12.52
N ILE A 204 0.99 8.54 -12.22
CA ILE A 204 1.74 7.73 -13.17
C ILE A 204 1.50 6.26 -12.82
N ARG A 205 1.03 5.48 -13.80
CA ARG A 205 0.82 4.03 -13.67
C ARG A 205 1.93 3.29 -14.38
N LEU A 206 2.65 2.47 -13.63
CA LEU A 206 3.79 1.71 -14.13
C LEU A 206 3.39 0.26 -14.34
N LYS A 207 3.67 -0.28 -15.53
CA LYS A 207 3.42 -1.68 -15.85
C LYS A 207 4.65 -2.26 -16.54
N GLY A 208 5.09 -3.41 -16.06
CA GLY A 208 6.19 -4.18 -16.63
C GLY A 208 5.90 -5.68 -16.56
N ASP A 209 6.82 -6.49 -17.06
CA ASP A 209 6.75 -7.94 -16.95
C ASP A 209 7.01 -8.35 -15.50
N GLY A 210 5.99 -8.95 -14.85
CA GLY A 210 6.05 -9.34 -13.44
C GLY A 210 6.09 -8.17 -12.45
N PHE A 211 5.64 -6.96 -12.87
CA PHE A 211 5.74 -5.76 -12.06
C PHE A 211 4.51 -4.86 -12.21
N ALA A 212 4.03 -4.35 -11.09
CA ALA A 212 3.00 -3.32 -11.04
C ALA A 212 3.44 -2.17 -10.12
N GLY A 213 3.20 -0.92 -10.54
CA GLY A 213 3.56 0.24 -9.74
C GLY A 213 2.71 1.46 -10.01
N GLY A 214 2.83 2.43 -9.13
CA GLY A 214 2.22 3.73 -9.28
C GLY A 214 3.05 4.82 -8.63
N ALA A 215 3.07 5.98 -9.25
CA ALA A 215 3.76 7.14 -8.71
C ALA A 215 2.88 8.39 -8.79
N LEU A 216 3.06 9.26 -7.81
CA LEU A 216 2.59 10.63 -7.84
C LEU A 216 3.80 11.53 -8.10
N ALA A 217 3.76 12.31 -9.16
CA ALA A 217 4.78 13.29 -9.49
C ALA A 217 4.18 14.70 -9.45
N ALA A 218 4.90 15.64 -8.89
CA ALA A 218 4.52 17.05 -8.86
C ALA A 218 5.79 17.92 -8.92
N GLU A 219 5.70 19.08 -9.56
CA GLU A 219 6.81 20.04 -9.68
C GLU A 219 8.12 19.40 -10.22
N GLY A 220 7.99 18.48 -11.19
CA GLY A 220 9.14 17.82 -11.82
C GLY A 220 9.84 16.75 -10.97
N ARG A 221 9.27 16.35 -9.84
CA ARG A 221 9.81 15.32 -8.93
C ARG A 221 8.79 14.25 -8.58
N VAL A 222 9.25 13.06 -8.25
CA VAL A 222 8.42 12.00 -7.68
C VAL A 222 8.15 12.32 -6.22
N VAL A 223 6.88 12.52 -5.88
CA VAL A 223 6.43 12.75 -4.49
C VAL A 223 6.32 11.44 -3.73
N HIS A 224 5.76 10.42 -4.38
CA HIS A 224 5.66 9.06 -3.86
C HIS A 224 5.65 8.07 -5.01
N LEU A 225 6.36 6.96 -4.85
CA LEU A 225 6.30 5.81 -5.75
C LEU A 225 6.20 4.54 -4.91
N ALA A 226 5.28 3.67 -5.29
CA ALA A 226 5.20 2.30 -4.81
C ALA A 226 5.27 1.34 -5.99
N GLY A 227 6.02 0.27 -5.84
CA GLY A 227 6.15 -0.76 -6.87
C GLY A 227 6.24 -2.14 -6.24
N TYR A 228 5.64 -3.14 -6.92
CA TYR A 228 5.51 -4.50 -6.41
C TYR A 228 5.86 -5.50 -7.49
N GLU A 229 6.50 -6.59 -7.10
CA GLU A 229 6.57 -7.81 -7.91
C GLU A 229 5.19 -8.50 -7.87
N VAL A 230 4.67 -8.91 -9.04
CA VAL A 230 3.32 -9.51 -9.21
C VAL A 230 3.39 -10.78 -10.04
#